data_db509dc114a1377960956742d6c1f4fb
#
_entry.id   db509dc114a1377960956742d6c1f4fb
#
_cell.length_a   1.000
_cell.length_b   1.000
_cell.length_c   1.000
_cell.angle_alpha   90.00
_cell.angle_beta   90.00
_cell.angle_gamma   90.00
#
_symmetry.space_group_name_H-M   'P 1'
#
loop_
_entity.id
_entity.type
_entity.pdbx_description
1 polymer ?
#
loop_
_entity_poly.entity_id
_entity_poly.type
_entity_poly.pdbx_seq_one_letter_code
_entity_poly.pdbx_strand_id
1 'polypeptide(L)'
;VILPGCSSAQSIGKYLMDCGVAPTLKQLCKTIDYETVGQIFLDAHDGAACSRGFVVRNEHLPQAVLKDLHIEPQQEAHMNTQIRYLYRDASNYKVENECVVAGTFTQEQIAQIMDCCDLGEYFIPSQVGLPEQRFSQYDPAEDHCWFELAEDGFEETAKPATVGISAQQLVENFSVAKEHWNDTAFQTQTQMNEMTL
;
A
#
# COMPACT_ATOMS: atom_id res chain seq x y z
N VAL A 1 6.63 23.66 9.38
CA VAL A 1 5.39 24.48 9.27
C VAL A 1 5.27 25.40 10.47
N ILE A 2 4.65 26.55 10.32
CA ILE A 2 4.39 27.51 11.41
C ILE A 2 2.87 27.54 11.64
N LEU A 3 2.45 27.24 12.89
CA LEU A 3 1.06 27.43 13.32
C LEU A 3 0.89 28.92 13.72
N PRO A 4 0.15 29.72 12.96
CA PRO A 4 0.12 31.17 13.14
C PRO A 4 -0.61 31.55 14.45
N GLY A 5 -0.05 32.52 15.19
CA GLY A 5 -0.63 33.01 16.43
C GLY A 5 -0.58 32.04 17.62
N CYS A 6 0.05 30.87 17.47
CA CYS A 6 0.18 29.90 18.53
C CYS A 6 1.45 30.16 19.35
N SER A 7 1.30 30.45 20.64
CA SER A 7 2.40 30.73 21.58
C SER A 7 2.33 29.89 22.87
N SER A 8 1.27 29.13 23.08
CA SER A 8 1.04 28.29 24.26
C SER A 8 0.23 27.04 23.88
N ALA A 9 0.21 26.03 24.75
CA ALA A 9 -0.63 24.85 24.59
C ALA A 9 -2.10 25.23 24.36
N GLN A 10 -2.62 26.18 25.14
CA GLN A 10 -4.01 26.65 24.98
C GLN A 10 -4.30 27.26 23.59
N SER A 11 -3.37 28.08 23.05
CA SER A 11 -3.54 28.67 21.72
C SER A 11 -3.44 27.64 20.60
N ILE A 12 -2.56 26.64 20.76
CA ILE A 12 -2.45 25.50 19.84
C ILE A 12 -3.74 24.67 19.86
N GLY A 13 -4.22 24.30 21.04
CA GLY A 13 -5.46 23.53 21.17
C GLY A 13 -6.67 24.24 20.55
N LYS A 14 -6.79 25.56 20.78
CA LYS A 14 -7.85 26.37 20.15
C LYS A 14 -7.71 26.34 18.61
N TYR A 15 -6.51 26.55 18.08
CA TYR A 15 -6.25 26.53 16.65
C TYR A 15 -6.62 25.19 16.03
N LEU A 16 -6.20 24.08 16.63
CA LEU A 16 -6.52 22.73 16.17
C LEU A 16 -8.04 22.47 16.11
N MET A 17 -8.77 22.91 17.13
CA MET A 17 -10.22 22.79 17.18
C MET A 17 -10.93 23.68 16.16
N ASP A 18 -10.41 24.87 15.89
CA ASP A 18 -10.95 25.78 14.89
C ASP A 18 -10.71 25.26 13.46
N CYS A 19 -9.57 24.61 13.21
CA CYS A 19 -9.31 23.87 11.96
C CYS A 19 -10.17 22.62 11.77
N GLY A 20 -10.87 22.15 12.81
CA GLY A 20 -11.76 20.99 12.73
C GLY A 20 -11.05 19.64 12.90
N VAL A 21 -9.93 19.61 13.62
CA VAL A 21 -9.19 18.34 13.90
C VAL A 21 -10.03 17.32 14.68
N ALA A 22 -10.95 17.80 15.55
CA ALA A 22 -11.85 16.93 16.29
C ALA A 22 -13.28 17.46 16.32
N PRO A 23 -13.99 17.47 15.19
CA PRO A 23 -15.34 18.08 15.09
C PRO A 23 -16.34 17.42 16.03
N THR A 24 -16.22 16.14 16.30
CA THR A 24 -17.09 15.39 17.20
C THR A 24 -16.94 15.86 18.66
N LEU A 25 -15.74 16.17 19.11
CA LEU A 25 -15.50 16.71 20.45
C LEU A 25 -16.16 18.08 20.63
N LYS A 26 -16.13 18.93 19.60
CA LYS A 26 -16.77 20.25 19.61
C LYS A 26 -18.30 20.14 19.76
N GLN A 27 -18.90 19.05 19.29
CA GLN A 27 -20.34 18.78 19.41
C GLN A 27 -20.74 18.14 20.74
N LEU A 28 -19.89 17.31 21.32
CA LEU A 28 -20.17 16.53 22.52
C LEU A 28 -19.80 17.26 23.83
N CYS A 29 -18.83 18.16 23.80
CA CYS A 29 -18.34 18.85 24.99
C CYS A 29 -18.91 20.26 25.06
N LYS A 30 -19.60 20.58 26.17
CA LYS A 30 -20.08 21.94 26.46
C LYS A 30 -18.92 22.91 26.73
N THR A 31 -17.80 22.41 27.19
CA THR A 31 -16.58 23.16 27.48
C THR A 31 -15.39 22.33 26.99
N ILE A 32 -14.58 22.91 26.12
CA ILE A 32 -13.37 22.29 25.61
C ILE A 32 -12.19 22.86 26.40
N ASP A 33 -11.41 21.97 27.00
CA ASP A 33 -10.13 22.33 27.58
C ASP A 33 -9.07 22.40 26.47
N TYR A 34 -8.90 23.58 25.91
CA TYR A 34 -7.94 23.84 24.85
C TYR A 34 -6.49 23.63 25.27
N GLU A 35 -6.18 23.79 26.56
CA GLU A 35 -4.84 23.57 27.07
C GLU A 35 -4.47 22.09 27.01
N THR A 36 -5.39 21.22 27.47
CA THR A 36 -5.19 19.76 27.36
C THR A 36 -5.07 19.30 25.91
N VAL A 37 -5.92 19.80 25.00
CA VAL A 37 -5.83 19.45 23.58
C VAL A 37 -4.50 19.87 22.97
N GLY A 38 -4.03 21.08 23.28
CA GLY A 38 -2.75 21.58 22.81
C GLY A 38 -1.55 20.84 23.43
N GLN A 39 -1.64 20.43 24.68
CA GLN A 39 -0.58 19.67 25.33
C GLN A 39 -0.45 18.25 24.72
N ILE A 40 -1.55 17.56 24.48
CA ILE A 40 -1.53 16.27 23.78
C ILE A 40 -0.87 16.41 22.40
N PHE A 41 -1.16 17.48 21.68
CA PHE A 41 -0.52 17.75 20.40
C PHE A 41 0.99 18.00 20.54
N LEU A 42 1.41 18.80 21.52
CA LEU A 42 2.83 19.09 21.78
C LEU A 42 3.61 17.84 22.20
N ASP A 43 2.99 16.96 22.97
CA ASP A 43 3.60 15.70 23.42
C ASP A 43 3.79 14.69 22.25
N ALA A 44 2.97 14.83 21.22
CA ALA A 44 3.02 13.96 20.03
C ALA A 44 3.89 14.53 18.89
N HIS A 45 4.26 15.83 18.94
CA HIS A 45 4.94 16.50 17.83
C HIS A 45 6.12 17.32 18.31
N ASP A 46 7.29 17.06 17.74
CA ASP A 46 8.45 17.91 17.94
C ASP A 46 8.23 19.31 17.36
N GLY A 47 8.42 20.33 18.18
CA GLY A 47 8.27 21.70 17.73
C GLY A 47 8.83 22.74 18.69
N ALA A 48 8.87 23.99 18.26
CA ALA A 48 9.36 25.10 19.04
C ALA A 48 8.59 26.39 18.78
N ALA A 49 8.41 27.22 19.84
CA ALA A 49 7.86 28.56 19.71
C ALA A 49 8.83 29.48 18.96
N CYS A 50 8.30 30.34 18.09
CA CYS A 50 9.04 31.41 17.44
C CYS A 50 8.23 32.70 17.44
N SER A 51 8.81 33.80 16.97
CA SER A 51 8.16 35.13 16.96
C SER A 51 6.89 35.21 16.09
N ARG A 52 6.67 34.25 15.18
CA ARG A 52 5.52 34.19 14.27
C ARG A 52 4.49 33.12 14.64
N GLY A 53 4.75 32.30 15.66
CA GLY A 53 3.88 31.21 16.08
C GLY A 53 4.67 30.01 16.58
N PHE A 54 4.10 28.82 16.42
CA PHE A 54 4.71 27.56 16.79
C PHE A 54 5.15 26.79 15.56
N VAL A 55 6.42 26.41 15.48
CA VAL A 55 7.00 25.62 14.36
C VAL A 55 6.88 24.15 14.68
N VAL A 56 6.30 23.39 13.77
CA VAL A 56 6.23 21.92 13.84
C VAL A 56 6.68 21.29 12.52
N ARG A 57 7.10 20.05 12.56
CA ARG A 57 7.31 19.26 11.34
C ARG A 57 5.94 18.94 10.71
N ASN A 58 5.87 18.97 9.37
CA ASN A 58 4.60 18.74 8.67
C ASN A 58 4.26 17.27 8.45
N GLU A 59 5.20 16.35 8.66
CA GLU A 59 5.08 14.91 8.40
C GLU A 59 3.92 14.23 9.14
N HIS A 60 3.52 14.82 10.29
CA HIS A 60 2.45 14.25 11.13
C HIS A 60 1.32 15.23 11.44
N LEU A 61 1.24 16.35 10.71
CA LEU A 61 0.18 17.31 10.95
C LEU A 61 -1.18 16.78 10.48
N PRO A 62 -2.25 17.00 11.27
CA PRO A 62 -3.60 16.65 10.83
C PRO A 62 -3.96 17.33 9.51
N GLN A 63 -4.64 16.61 8.62
CA GLN A 63 -5.08 17.08 7.31
C GLN A 63 -5.87 18.40 7.38
N ALA A 64 -6.69 18.57 8.43
CA ALA A 64 -7.46 19.80 8.66
C ALA A 64 -6.53 21.02 8.87
N VAL A 65 -5.39 20.84 9.54
CA VAL A 65 -4.37 21.89 9.76
C VAL A 65 -3.64 22.21 8.48
N LEU A 66 -3.25 21.21 7.71
CA LEU A 66 -2.57 21.41 6.42
C LEU A 66 -3.48 22.19 5.45
N LYS A 67 -4.78 21.84 5.41
CA LYS A 67 -5.76 22.53 4.59
C LYS A 67 -5.94 24.00 4.98
N ASP A 68 -6.03 24.31 6.29
CA ASP A 68 -6.15 25.68 6.77
C ASP A 68 -4.91 26.53 6.44
N LEU A 69 -3.73 25.92 6.51
CA LEU A 69 -2.47 26.56 6.15
C LEU A 69 -2.23 26.65 4.62
N HIS A 70 -3.15 26.15 3.80
CA HIS A 70 -2.99 26.03 2.34
C HIS A 70 -1.72 25.29 1.94
N ILE A 71 -1.32 24.33 2.77
CA ILE A 71 -0.22 23.42 2.47
C ILE A 71 -0.85 22.19 1.82
N GLU A 72 -0.60 22.01 0.53
CA GLU A 72 -0.87 20.72 -0.09
C GLU A 72 -0.12 19.66 0.74
N PRO A 73 -0.81 18.59 1.18
CA PRO A 73 -0.12 17.49 1.80
C PRO A 73 1.00 17.11 0.84
N GLN A 74 2.24 17.23 1.28
CA GLN A 74 3.31 16.57 0.56
C GLN A 74 2.87 15.10 0.55
N GLN A 75 2.36 14.64 -0.58
CA GLN A 75 2.42 13.23 -0.88
C GLN A 75 3.90 12.93 -0.75
N GLU A 76 4.32 12.35 0.37
CA GLU A 76 5.51 11.53 0.32
C GLU A 76 5.32 10.75 -0.97
N ALA A 77 6.28 10.86 -1.87
CA ALA A 77 6.24 10.04 -3.06
C ALA A 77 6.28 8.61 -2.53
N HIS A 78 5.10 8.07 -2.25
CA HIS A 78 4.97 6.68 -1.83
C HIS A 78 5.52 5.90 -3.01
N MET A 79 6.79 5.53 -2.87
CA MET A 79 7.39 4.62 -3.82
C MET A 79 6.59 3.33 -3.74
N ASN A 80 6.13 2.91 -4.87
CA ASN A 80 5.45 1.64 -5.07
C ASN A 80 6.46 0.65 -5.66
N THR A 81 6.07 -0.59 -5.80
CA THR A 81 6.90 -1.58 -6.46
C THR A 81 6.21 -2.11 -7.70
N GLN A 82 6.84 -1.95 -8.83
CA GLN A 82 6.48 -2.66 -10.05
C GLN A 82 7.03 -4.09 -9.94
N ILE A 83 6.17 -5.07 -10.16
CA ILE A 83 6.53 -6.49 -10.14
C ILE A 83 6.34 -7.03 -11.54
N ARG A 84 7.38 -7.66 -12.08
CA ARG A 84 7.37 -8.36 -13.38
C ARG A 84 7.47 -9.85 -13.15
N TYR A 85 6.67 -10.61 -13.86
CA TYR A 85 6.63 -12.06 -13.83
C TYR A 85 6.20 -12.61 -15.19
N LEU A 86 6.51 -13.86 -15.44
CA LEU A 86 6.44 -14.45 -16.76
C LEU A 86 5.51 -15.67 -16.76
N TYR A 87 4.57 -15.71 -17.68
CA TYR A 87 3.92 -16.95 -18.09
C TYR A 87 4.72 -17.59 -19.21
N ARG A 88 4.97 -18.90 -19.11
CA ARG A 88 5.64 -19.68 -20.15
C ARG A 88 4.89 -20.99 -20.33
N ASP A 89 4.41 -21.29 -21.55
CA ASP A 89 3.78 -22.57 -21.86
C ASP A 89 4.81 -23.70 -22.05
N ALA A 90 4.34 -24.94 -22.22
CA ALA A 90 5.18 -26.11 -22.42
C ALA A 90 5.98 -26.06 -23.74
N SER A 91 5.52 -25.32 -24.75
CA SER A 91 6.23 -25.07 -26.01
C SER A 91 7.20 -23.88 -25.94
N ASN A 92 7.42 -23.28 -24.72
CA ASN A 92 8.35 -22.16 -24.46
C ASN A 92 7.92 -20.81 -25.11
N TYR A 93 6.65 -20.63 -25.44
CA TYR A 93 6.12 -19.30 -25.73
C TYR A 93 5.89 -18.53 -24.43
N LYS A 94 6.01 -17.21 -24.48
CA LYS A 94 6.09 -16.36 -23.27
C LYS A 94 5.08 -15.22 -23.33
N VAL A 95 4.47 -14.92 -22.20
CA VAL A 95 3.66 -13.73 -21.96
C VAL A 95 4.21 -13.01 -20.75
N GLU A 96 4.72 -11.80 -20.94
CA GLU A 96 5.19 -10.95 -19.86
C GLU A 96 4.00 -10.34 -19.12
N ASN A 97 4.06 -10.36 -17.80
CA ASN A 97 3.08 -9.78 -16.90
C ASN A 97 3.74 -8.73 -16.04
N GLU A 98 3.01 -7.66 -15.74
CA GLU A 98 3.46 -6.66 -14.79
C GLU A 98 2.28 -6.09 -13.99
N CYS A 99 2.57 -5.67 -12.77
CA CYS A 99 1.65 -4.90 -11.95
C CYS A 99 2.41 -3.96 -11.02
N VAL A 100 1.73 -2.99 -10.43
CA VAL A 100 2.28 -2.08 -9.44
C VAL A 100 1.54 -2.28 -8.13
N VAL A 101 2.28 -2.65 -7.09
CA VAL A 101 1.82 -2.87 -5.73
C VAL A 101 2.11 -1.63 -4.89
N ALA A 102 1.19 -1.25 -4.00
CA ALA A 102 1.37 -0.12 -3.11
C ALA A 102 2.46 -0.41 -2.05
N GLY A 103 3.45 0.50 -1.94
CA GLY A 103 4.58 0.38 -1.03
C GLY A 103 5.80 -0.32 -1.64
N THR A 104 6.87 -0.39 -0.86
CA THR A 104 8.16 -0.99 -1.23
C THR A 104 8.43 -2.26 -0.44
N PHE A 105 9.30 -3.11 -0.95
CA PHE A 105 9.75 -4.32 -0.28
C PHE A 105 11.19 -4.15 0.20
N THR A 106 11.51 -4.71 1.37
CA THR A 106 12.90 -4.93 1.77
C THR A 106 13.46 -6.17 1.06
N GLN A 107 14.78 -6.31 1.02
CA GLN A 107 15.42 -7.51 0.44
C GLN A 107 15.01 -8.79 1.18
N GLU A 108 14.80 -8.70 2.49
CA GLU A 108 14.33 -9.84 3.30
C GLU A 108 12.90 -10.24 2.92
N GLN A 109 12.03 -9.27 2.62
CA GLN A 109 10.66 -9.53 2.17
C GLN A 109 10.65 -10.16 0.78
N ILE A 110 11.49 -9.70 -0.14
CA ILE A 110 11.64 -10.31 -1.47
C ILE A 110 12.15 -11.76 -1.32
N ALA A 111 13.18 -11.98 -0.53
CA ALA A 111 13.71 -13.34 -0.26
C ALA A 111 12.62 -14.25 0.37
N GLN A 112 11.78 -13.71 1.28
CA GLN A 112 10.66 -14.44 1.86
C GLN A 112 9.62 -14.83 0.79
N ILE A 113 9.31 -13.93 -0.14
CA ILE A 113 8.41 -14.22 -1.26
C ILE A 113 8.98 -15.34 -2.13
N MET A 114 10.25 -15.25 -2.50
CA MET A 114 10.92 -16.26 -3.31
C MET A 114 10.94 -17.63 -2.61
N ASP A 115 11.15 -17.67 -1.30
CA ASP A 115 11.10 -18.91 -0.49
C ASP A 115 9.68 -19.51 -0.39
N CYS A 116 8.64 -18.70 -0.67
CA CYS A 116 7.26 -19.17 -0.76
C CYS A 116 6.88 -19.72 -2.14
N CYS A 117 7.64 -19.41 -3.18
CA CYS A 117 7.44 -19.96 -4.52
C CYS A 117 7.80 -21.44 -4.58
N ASP A 118 7.10 -22.22 -5.41
CA ASP A 118 7.50 -23.60 -5.71
C ASP A 118 8.85 -23.60 -6.44
N LEU A 119 9.75 -24.47 -6.05
CA LEU A 119 11.14 -24.53 -6.51
C LEU A 119 11.90 -23.19 -6.44
N GLY A 120 11.41 -22.22 -5.66
CA GLY A 120 12.01 -20.90 -5.48
C GLY A 120 11.77 -19.92 -6.64
N GLU A 121 10.90 -20.24 -7.59
CA GLU A 121 10.60 -19.36 -8.73
C GLU A 121 9.15 -19.45 -9.24
N TYR A 122 8.42 -20.55 -8.98
CA TYR A 122 7.08 -20.74 -9.55
C TYR A 122 5.98 -20.35 -8.56
N PHE A 123 4.95 -19.67 -9.04
CA PHE A 123 3.81 -19.26 -8.24
C PHE A 123 2.53 -19.17 -9.09
N ILE A 124 1.38 -19.05 -8.44
CA ILE A 124 0.08 -18.87 -9.10
C ILE A 124 -0.43 -17.48 -8.73
N PRO A 125 -0.38 -16.48 -9.65
CA PRO A 125 -0.67 -15.08 -9.36
C PRO A 125 -2.04 -14.83 -8.74
N SER A 126 -3.09 -15.48 -9.22
CA SER A 126 -4.46 -15.33 -8.68
C SER A 126 -4.58 -15.75 -7.22
N GLN A 127 -3.76 -16.68 -6.75
CA GLN A 127 -3.79 -17.14 -5.35
C GLN A 127 -3.10 -16.17 -4.38
N VAL A 128 -2.32 -15.24 -4.91
CA VAL A 128 -1.69 -14.16 -4.11
C VAL A 128 -2.28 -12.78 -4.39
N GLY A 129 -3.29 -12.70 -5.26
CA GLY A 129 -3.99 -11.45 -5.58
C GLY A 129 -3.34 -10.61 -6.67
N LEU A 130 -2.49 -11.23 -7.51
CA LEU A 130 -1.90 -10.60 -8.69
C LEU A 130 -2.67 -10.96 -9.97
N PRO A 131 -2.68 -10.08 -10.99
CA PRO A 131 -3.32 -10.36 -12.27
C PRO A 131 -2.60 -11.47 -13.04
N GLU A 132 -3.34 -12.12 -13.92
CA GLU A 132 -2.82 -13.18 -14.79
C GLU A 132 -3.14 -12.86 -16.25
N GLN A 133 -2.12 -12.80 -17.08
CA GLN A 133 -2.27 -12.78 -18.54
C GLN A 133 -1.55 -13.97 -19.13
N ARG A 134 -2.29 -14.71 -19.95
CA ARG A 134 -1.82 -15.90 -20.70
C ARG A 134 -2.20 -15.74 -22.16
N PHE A 135 -1.96 -16.76 -22.96
CA PHE A 135 -2.44 -16.78 -24.34
C PHE A 135 -3.97 -16.78 -24.39
N SER A 136 -4.51 -16.17 -25.45
CA SER A 136 -5.97 -16.03 -25.62
C SER A 136 -6.70 -17.33 -25.91
N GLN A 137 -6.00 -18.33 -26.43
CA GLN A 137 -6.52 -19.65 -26.67
C GLN A 137 -5.87 -20.63 -25.71
N TYR A 138 -6.69 -21.32 -24.93
CA TYR A 138 -6.23 -22.34 -24.00
C TYR A 138 -6.00 -23.67 -24.72
N ASP A 139 -4.82 -24.27 -24.52
CA ASP A 139 -4.49 -25.61 -24.97
C ASP A 139 -4.15 -26.49 -23.76
N PRO A 140 -4.97 -27.49 -23.41
CA PRO A 140 -4.72 -28.32 -22.23
C PRO A 140 -3.45 -29.18 -22.31
N ALA A 141 -2.82 -29.28 -23.47
CA ALA A 141 -1.53 -29.96 -23.62
C ALA A 141 -0.32 -29.06 -23.35
N GLU A 142 -0.50 -27.73 -23.43
CA GLU A 142 0.56 -26.74 -23.35
C GLU A 142 0.41 -25.81 -22.16
N ASP A 143 -0.83 -25.51 -21.74
CA ASP A 143 -1.11 -24.49 -20.74
C ASP A 143 -1.20 -25.03 -19.31
N HIS A 144 -0.74 -24.22 -18.36
CA HIS A 144 -0.79 -24.47 -16.92
C HIS A 144 -1.04 -23.17 -16.13
N CYS A 145 -1.14 -23.26 -14.80
CA CYS A 145 -1.41 -22.10 -13.94
C CYS A 145 -0.16 -21.43 -13.38
N TRP A 146 1.00 -22.00 -13.55
CA TRP A 146 2.26 -21.53 -12.95
C TRP A 146 2.90 -20.40 -13.74
N PHE A 147 3.46 -19.43 -13.02
CA PHE A 147 4.22 -18.29 -13.54
C PHE A 147 5.60 -18.27 -12.91
N GLU A 148 6.56 -17.72 -13.61
CA GLU A 148 7.93 -17.54 -13.17
C GLU A 148 8.08 -16.14 -12.52
N LEU A 149 8.66 -16.08 -11.32
CA LEU A 149 9.02 -14.86 -10.61
C LEU A 149 10.53 -14.89 -10.31
N ALA A 150 11.18 -13.75 -10.37
CA ALA A 150 12.59 -13.60 -10.03
C ALA A 150 12.82 -12.41 -9.08
N GLU A 151 13.89 -12.42 -8.30
CA GLU A 151 14.22 -11.32 -7.38
C GLU A 151 14.39 -9.97 -8.10
N ASP A 152 14.95 -9.97 -9.30
CA ASP A 152 15.12 -8.78 -10.14
C ASP A 152 13.83 -8.31 -10.82
N GLY A 153 12.74 -9.04 -10.64
CA GLY A 153 11.40 -8.64 -11.06
C GLY A 153 10.80 -7.52 -10.21
N PHE A 154 11.37 -7.19 -9.05
CA PHE A 154 10.87 -6.14 -8.15
C PHE A 154 11.64 -4.84 -8.36
N GLU A 155 10.95 -3.79 -8.82
CA GLU A 155 11.56 -2.48 -9.11
C GLU A 155 10.76 -1.36 -8.43
N GLU A 156 11.44 -0.51 -7.64
CA GLU A 156 10.79 0.67 -7.05
C GLU A 156 10.36 1.65 -8.14
N THR A 157 9.15 2.20 -8.00
CA THR A 157 8.56 3.09 -8.98
C THR A 157 7.66 4.15 -8.34
N ALA A 158 7.60 5.33 -8.96
CA ALA A 158 6.63 6.36 -8.63
C ALA A 158 5.26 6.17 -9.32
N LYS A 159 5.09 5.11 -10.14
CA LYS A 159 3.81 4.83 -10.80
C LYS A 159 2.72 4.54 -9.76
N PRO A 160 1.46 4.91 -9.99
CA PRO A 160 0.36 4.55 -9.11
C PRO A 160 0.17 3.03 -9.07
N ALA A 161 -0.27 2.51 -7.91
CA ALA A 161 -0.62 1.10 -7.76
C ALA A 161 -1.72 0.69 -8.75
N THR A 162 -1.55 -0.45 -9.39
CA THR A 162 -2.52 -1.03 -10.34
C THR A 162 -3.34 -2.17 -9.75
N VAL A 163 -2.93 -2.67 -8.58
CA VAL A 163 -3.62 -3.72 -7.82
C VAL A 163 -4.03 -3.19 -6.44
N GLY A 164 -5.10 -3.76 -5.88
CA GLY A 164 -5.69 -3.31 -4.63
C GLY A 164 -5.01 -3.86 -3.35
N ILE A 165 -3.80 -4.41 -3.46
CA ILE A 165 -3.05 -4.96 -2.33
C ILE A 165 -1.76 -4.17 -2.09
N SER A 166 -1.30 -4.14 -0.84
CA SER A 166 -0.02 -3.52 -0.46
C SER A 166 1.13 -4.54 -0.49
N ALA A 167 2.37 -4.04 -0.44
CA ALA A 167 3.58 -4.87 -0.32
C ALA A 167 3.49 -5.81 0.88
N GLN A 168 3.06 -5.32 2.04
CA GLN A 168 2.87 -6.15 3.24
C GLN A 168 1.83 -7.24 3.02
N GLN A 169 0.68 -6.90 2.42
CA GLN A 169 -0.38 -7.85 2.13
C GLN A 169 0.08 -8.93 1.14
N LEU A 170 0.92 -8.58 0.16
CA LEU A 170 1.46 -9.54 -0.79
C LEU A 170 2.38 -10.56 -0.10
N VAL A 171 3.27 -10.13 0.80
CA VAL A 171 4.12 -11.04 1.61
C VAL A 171 3.26 -12.02 2.43
N GLU A 172 2.19 -11.52 3.05
CA GLU A 172 1.25 -12.36 3.80
C GLU A 172 0.54 -13.38 2.90
N ASN A 173 0.07 -12.95 1.71
CA ASN A 173 -0.59 -13.82 0.74
C ASN A 173 0.34 -14.94 0.25
N PHE A 174 1.60 -14.63 -0.07
CA PHE A 174 2.60 -15.66 -0.42
C PHE A 174 2.84 -16.64 0.74
N SER A 175 2.94 -16.13 1.96
CA SER A 175 3.16 -16.97 3.14
C SER A 175 1.98 -17.94 3.38
N VAL A 176 0.75 -17.50 3.11
CA VAL A 176 -0.44 -18.36 3.18
C VAL A 176 -0.47 -19.37 2.04
N ALA A 177 -0.08 -18.98 0.83
CA ALA A 177 -0.12 -19.84 -0.35
C ALA A 177 0.95 -20.95 -0.35
N LYS A 178 2.10 -20.72 0.29
CA LYS A 178 3.31 -21.56 0.26
C LYS A 178 3.05 -23.07 0.35
N GLU A 179 2.18 -23.50 1.26
CA GLU A 179 1.90 -24.93 1.50
C GLU A 179 0.59 -25.41 0.84
N HIS A 180 -0.05 -24.53 0.08
CA HIS A 180 -1.40 -24.76 -0.42
C HIS A 180 -1.59 -24.35 -1.88
N TRP A 181 -0.50 -24.27 -2.67
CA TRP A 181 -0.61 -24.01 -4.10
C TRP A 181 -1.57 -25.03 -4.75
N ASN A 182 -2.61 -24.51 -5.37
CA ASN A 182 -3.66 -25.32 -5.94
C ASN A 182 -3.72 -25.14 -7.46
N ASP A 183 -3.07 -26.02 -8.19
CA ASP A 183 -3.06 -26.07 -9.65
C ASP A 183 -4.35 -26.68 -10.24
N THR A 184 -5.11 -27.45 -9.46
CA THR A 184 -6.34 -28.12 -9.94
C THR A 184 -7.51 -27.14 -10.10
N ALA A 185 -7.51 -26.01 -9.38
CA ALA A 185 -8.55 -24.97 -9.53
C ALA A 185 -8.59 -24.38 -10.94
N PHE A 186 -7.45 -24.32 -11.61
CA PHE A 186 -7.34 -23.86 -13.00
C PHE A 186 -8.07 -24.77 -13.98
N GLN A 187 -7.92 -26.08 -13.85
CA GLN A 187 -8.57 -27.06 -14.72
C GLN A 187 -10.10 -27.01 -14.61
N THR A 188 -10.62 -26.81 -13.40
CA THR A 188 -12.06 -26.73 -13.15
C THR A 188 -12.68 -25.48 -13.77
N GLN A 189 -12.00 -24.33 -13.71
CA GLN A 189 -12.49 -23.07 -14.23
C GLN A 189 -12.53 -23.06 -15.77
N THR A 190 -11.58 -23.71 -16.41
CA THR A 190 -11.51 -23.86 -17.86
C THR A 190 -12.63 -24.78 -18.38
N GLN A 191 -12.88 -25.91 -17.72
CA GLN A 191 -13.97 -26.82 -18.08
C GLN A 191 -15.35 -26.16 -17.94
N MET A 192 -15.57 -25.31 -16.94
CA MET A 192 -16.84 -24.57 -16.80
C MET A 192 -17.06 -23.55 -17.92
N ASN A 193 -16.00 -22.88 -18.39
CA ASN A 193 -16.10 -21.91 -19.49
C ASN A 193 -16.39 -22.59 -20.83
N GLU A 194 -15.86 -23.80 -21.10
CA GLU A 194 -16.12 -24.56 -22.29
C GLU A 194 -17.55 -25.12 -22.35
N MET A 195 -18.18 -25.40 -21.22
CA MET A 195 -19.58 -25.88 -21.14
C MET A 195 -20.61 -24.74 -21.32
N THR A 196 -20.19 -23.49 -21.41
CA THR A 196 -21.10 -22.31 -21.49
C THR A 196 -21.10 -21.67 -22.88
N LEU A 197 -20.34 -22.21 -23.83
CA LEU A 197 -20.33 -21.85 -25.27
C LEU A 197 -21.09 -22.87 -26.10
#